data_6a42a2b0f1f37b9881b2f0a85f9135df
#
_entry.id   6a42a2b0f1f37b9881b2f0a85f9135df
#
_cell.length_a   1.000
_cell.length_b   1.000
_cell.length_c   1.000
_cell.angle_alpha   90.00
_cell.angle_beta   90.00
_cell.angle_gamma   90.00
#
_symmetry.space_group_name_H-M   'P 1'
#
loop_
_entity.id
_entity.type
_entity.pdbx_description
1 polymer ?
#
loop_
_entity_poly.entity_id
_entity_poly.type
_entity_poly.pdbx_seq_one_letter_code
_entity_poly.pdbx_strand_id
1 'polypeptide(L)'
;MVRLLSRWLPLLALLLMSGCTSLPDGARGRFEARAVKVDGETAYYQVFIPAASARTPGSLPVVLFLHGSGERGADGVKQTHAGLGPYLREQAADFPALAVFPQAPGRGEWSGRNNRVALAALDAAIAEFGADPARQYLTGMSMGGYGSWNIALDQPGRFAAIVPVCGAVLAPRAVRPTLFVEQVAGETDPYAAIAQRLRQTPIWIFHGALDDVVPPDDDRRLHAAFQNANARDVRYTEYPEGNHNAWDATYADPAMWEWMFAQKR
;
A
#
# COMPACT_ATOMS: atom_id res chain seq x y z
N MET A 1 -10.91 83.16 26.63
CA MET A 1 -9.82 82.51 25.85
C MET A 1 -9.41 81.20 26.52
N VAL A 2 -9.92 80.11 26.03
CA VAL A 2 -9.60 78.77 26.54
C VAL A 2 -8.84 78.00 25.44
N ARG A 3 -7.58 77.63 25.72
CA ARG A 3 -6.73 76.89 24.81
C ARG A 3 -6.99 75.39 25.00
N LEU A 4 -7.53 74.74 23.97
CA LEU A 4 -7.60 73.29 23.89
C LEU A 4 -6.21 72.72 23.52
N LEU A 5 -5.66 71.93 24.41
CA LEU A 5 -4.47 71.10 24.16
C LEU A 5 -4.91 69.71 23.57
N SER A 6 -4.66 69.52 22.29
CA SER A 6 -4.86 68.21 21.62
C SER A 6 -3.72 67.24 21.99
N ARG A 7 -4.05 66.14 22.69
CA ARG A 7 -3.14 65.09 22.98
C ARG A 7 -3.16 64.06 21.80
N TRP A 8 -2.07 63.96 21.11
CA TRP A 8 -1.83 62.88 20.12
C TRP A 8 -1.35 61.64 20.88
N LEU A 9 -2.13 60.53 20.85
CA LEU A 9 -1.63 59.22 21.22
C LEU A 9 -1.01 58.55 19.97
N PRO A 10 0.20 58.00 20.05
CA PRO A 10 0.73 57.21 18.97
C PRO A 10 0.08 55.80 19.00
N LEU A 11 -0.53 55.43 17.89
CA LEU A 11 -1.06 54.10 17.65
C LEU A 11 0.14 53.16 17.40
N LEU A 12 0.45 52.33 18.40
CA LEU A 12 1.48 51.28 18.28
C LEU A 12 0.90 50.14 17.47
N ALA A 13 1.23 50.08 16.17
CA ALA A 13 0.87 48.94 15.30
C ALA A 13 1.75 47.74 15.67
N LEU A 14 1.16 46.78 16.36
CA LEU A 14 1.78 45.46 16.60
C LEU A 14 1.79 44.68 15.28
N LEU A 15 2.91 44.65 14.57
CA LEU A 15 3.15 43.72 13.46
C LEU A 15 3.30 42.32 14.03
N LEU A 16 2.22 41.52 13.93
CA LEU A 16 2.29 40.08 14.11
C LEU A 16 3.09 39.49 12.94
N MET A 17 4.36 39.29 13.12
CA MET A 17 5.18 38.48 12.25
C MET A 17 4.71 37.03 12.41
N SER A 18 3.81 36.56 11.52
CA SER A 18 3.59 35.14 11.33
C SER A 18 4.85 34.50 10.72
N GLY A 19 5.76 34.12 11.59
CA GLY A 19 6.91 33.35 11.20
C GLY A 19 6.41 31.97 10.72
N CYS A 20 6.46 31.70 9.42
CA CYS A 20 6.43 30.34 8.91
C CYS A 20 7.68 29.63 9.45
N THR A 21 7.55 28.99 10.59
CA THR A 21 8.58 28.05 11.05
C THR A 21 8.57 26.86 10.11
N SER A 22 9.53 26.80 9.20
CA SER A 22 9.80 25.58 8.44
C SER A 22 10.07 24.47 9.44
N LEU A 23 9.31 23.37 9.36
CA LEU A 23 9.55 22.19 10.19
C LEU A 23 10.99 21.69 9.93
N PRO A 24 11.70 21.22 10.97
CA PRO A 24 13.05 20.69 10.80
C PRO A 24 13.05 19.54 9.80
N ASP A 25 14.16 19.38 9.07
CA ASP A 25 14.36 18.26 8.15
C ASP A 25 14.09 16.92 8.84
N GLY A 26 13.22 16.09 8.21
CA GLY A 26 12.82 14.80 8.78
C GLY A 26 11.66 14.86 9.77
N ALA A 27 11.04 16.01 10.02
CA ALA A 27 9.84 16.11 10.87
C ALA A 27 8.60 15.44 10.26
N ARG A 28 8.59 15.22 8.95
CA ARG A 28 7.53 14.50 8.22
C ARG A 28 8.12 13.43 7.31
N GLY A 29 7.35 12.41 7.05
CA GLY A 29 7.68 11.44 6.00
C GLY A 29 7.65 12.08 4.62
N ARG A 30 8.39 11.49 3.69
CA ARG A 30 8.52 11.99 2.32
C ARG A 30 8.70 10.88 1.32
N PHE A 31 8.33 11.13 0.07
CA PHE A 31 8.61 10.23 -1.05
C PHE A 31 9.96 10.56 -1.68
N GLU A 32 10.71 9.51 -2.02
CA GLU A 32 11.96 9.61 -2.76
C GLU A 32 12.02 8.56 -3.87
N ALA A 33 12.53 8.96 -5.04
CA ALA A 33 12.75 8.05 -6.15
C ALA A 33 13.98 7.19 -5.94
N ARG A 34 13.88 5.92 -6.34
CA ARG A 34 14.97 4.92 -6.32
C ARG A 34 14.93 4.10 -7.61
N ALA A 35 15.98 3.32 -7.82
CA ALA A 35 16.08 2.41 -8.95
C ALA A 35 16.72 1.09 -8.54
N VAL A 36 16.29 0.01 -9.18
CA VAL A 36 16.89 -1.33 -9.08
C VAL A 36 17.20 -1.87 -10.47
N LYS A 37 18.15 -2.79 -10.57
CA LYS A 37 18.41 -3.55 -11.79
C LYS A 37 17.85 -4.95 -11.67
N VAL A 38 17.01 -5.33 -12.63
CA VAL A 38 16.45 -6.68 -12.73
C VAL A 38 16.58 -7.15 -14.17
N ASP A 39 17.14 -8.32 -14.38
CA ASP A 39 17.41 -8.90 -15.71
C ASP A 39 18.21 -7.95 -16.63
N GLY A 40 19.15 -7.19 -16.06
CA GLY A 40 19.98 -6.23 -16.81
C GLY A 40 19.34 -4.86 -17.08
N GLU A 41 18.05 -4.70 -16.82
CA GLU A 41 17.31 -3.45 -17.04
C GLU A 41 17.07 -2.68 -15.74
N THR A 42 17.09 -1.35 -15.83
CA THR A 42 16.78 -0.47 -14.71
C THR A 42 15.25 -0.31 -14.58
N ALA A 43 14.74 -0.49 -13.37
CA ALA A 43 13.36 -0.21 -12.99
C ALA A 43 13.35 0.84 -11.88
N TYR A 44 12.46 1.82 -12.01
CA TYR A 44 12.29 2.89 -11.04
C TYR A 44 11.15 2.57 -10.06
N TYR A 45 11.31 3.01 -8.81
CA TYR A 45 10.28 2.92 -7.79
C TYR A 45 10.31 4.14 -6.88
N GLN A 46 9.22 4.39 -6.16
CA GLN A 46 9.18 5.37 -5.08
C GLN A 46 9.28 4.66 -3.74
N VAL A 47 9.93 5.30 -2.78
CA VAL A 47 9.90 4.90 -1.39
C VAL A 47 9.37 6.05 -0.54
N PHE A 48 8.37 5.78 0.27
CA PHE A 48 7.97 6.67 1.34
C PHE A 48 8.83 6.38 2.57
N ILE A 49 9.54 7.38 3.03
CA ILE A 49 10.43 7.32 4.18
C ILE A 49 9.70 8.02 5.34
N PRO A 50 9.37 7.34 6.44
CA PRO A 50 8.65 7.93 7.56
C PRO A 50 9.46 9.03 8.26
N ALA A 51 8.81 9.85 9.09
CA ALA A 51 9.47 10.86 9.90
C ALA A 51 10.62 10.26 10.74
N ALA A 52 11.62 11.06 11.03
CA ALA A 52 12.79 10.59 11.80
C ALA A 52 12.42 10.05 13.18
N SER A 53 11.41 10.65 13.82
CA SER A 53 10.86 10.21 15.11
C SER A 53 10.21 8.83 15.07
N ALA A 54 9.71 8.39 13.92
CA ALA A 54 9.08 7.08 13.74
C ALA A 54 10.10 5.96 13.44
N ARG A 55 11.38 6.30 13.22
CA ARG A 55 12.41 5.35 12.80
C ARG A 55 13.18 4.82 13.98
N THR A 56 12.92 3.57 14.38
CA THR A 56 13.74 2.85 15.34
C THR A 56 14.62 1.85 14.59
N PRO A 57 15.94 1.93 14.69
CA PRO A 57 16.84 1.00 14.00
C PRO A 57 16.53 -0.46 14.31
N GLY A 58 16.47 -1.30 13.27
CA GLY A 58 16.21 -2.74 13.39
C GLY A 58 14.76 -3.13 13.71
N SER A 59 13.83 -2.14 13.81
CA SER A 59 12.41 -2.42 14.06
C SER A 59 11.48 -1.72 13.09
N LEU A 60 12.01 -1.03 12.09
CA LEU A 60 11.24 -0.26 11.10
C LEU A 60 10.42 -1.20 10.21
N PRO A 61 9.07 -1.12 10.24
CA PRO A 61 8.23 -1.93 9.36
C PRO A 61 8.39 -1.48 7.91
N VAL A 62 8.11 -2.38 6.96
CA VAL A 62 8.08 -2.04 5.53
C VAL A 62 6.84 -2.62 4.86
N VAL A 63 6.16 -1.79 4.08
CA VAL A 63 4.97 -2.14 3.29
C VAL A 63 5.33 -2.13 1.81
N LEU A 64 5.14 -3.24 1.11
CA LEU A 64 5.16 -3.29 -0.35
C LEU A 64 3.73 -2.99 -0.84
N PHE A 65 3.58 -1.92 -1.62
CA PHE A 65 2.31 -1.52 -2.22
C PHE A 65 2.32 -1.76 -3.73
N LEU A 66 1.33 -2.48 -4.22
CA LEU A 66 1.10 -2.75 -5.63
C LEU A 66 -0.08 -1.93 -6.16
N HIS A 67 0.19 -1.05 -7.10
CA HIS A 67 -0.81 -0.14 -7.68
C HIS A 67 -1.80 -0.86 -8.63
N GLY A 68 -2.88 -0.18 -8.95
CA GLY A 68 -3.88 -0.63 -9.90
C GLY A 68 -3.48 -0.41 -11.37
N SER A 69 -4.39 -0.73 -12.27
CA SER A 69 -4.15 -0.62 -13.72
C SER A 69 -3.96 0.81 -14.20
N GLY A 70 -4.55 1.77 -13.50
CA GLY A 70 -4.49 3.20 -13.82
C GLY A 70 -3.11 3.81 -13.64
N GLU A 71 -2.30 3.27 -12.76
CA GLU A 71 -1.00 3.81 -12.35
C GLU A 71 0.17 3.19 -13.08
N ARG A 72 -0.08 2.28 -14.04
CA ARG A 72 0.95 1.72 -14.93
C ARG A 72 1.66 2.83 -15.71
N GLY A 73 2.94 2.63 -15.97
CA GLY A 73 3.75 3.59 -16.72
C GLY A 73 5.24 3.37 -16.57
N ALA A 74 5.99 4.42 -16.89
CA ALA A 74 7.45 4.47 -16.78
C ALA A 74 7.92 5.86 -16.28
N ASP A 75 7.00 6.66 -15.74
CA ASP A 75 7.29 8.01 -15.24
C ASP A 75 7.91 8.00 -13.83
N GLY A 76 7.82 6.86 -13.13
CA GLY A 76 8.36 6.68 -11.79
C GLY A 76 7.60 7.44 -10.68
N VAL A 77 6.41 8.00 -10.96
CA VAL A 77 5.64 8.81 -10.01
C VAL A 77 4.18 8.38 -9.89
N LYS A 78 3.56 8.01 -11.01
CA LYS A 78 2.11 7.75 -11.11
C LYS A 78 1.62 6.66 -10.16
N GLN A 79 2.47 5.68 -9.83
CA GLN A 79 2.17 4.62 -8.87
C GLN A 79 1.88 5.11 -7.44
N THR A 80 2.14 6.39 -7.16
CA THR A 80 1.82 7.03 -5.87
C THR A 80 0.58 7.92 -5.89
N HIS A 81 -0.16 7.98 -7.02
CA HIS A 81 -1.26 8.93 -7.20
C HIS A 81 -2.61 8.38 -6.73
N ALA A 82 -2.74 7.08 -6.51
CA ALA A 82 -3.95 6.43 -6.00
C ALA A 82 -3.63 5.45 -4.87
N GLY A 83 -4.63 5.03 -4.14
CA GLY A 83 -4.52 4.07 -3.05
C GLY A 83 -3.70 4.59 -1.89
N LEU A 84 -2.65 3.86 -1.53
CA LEU A 84 -1.81 4.17 -0.36
C LEU A 84 -1.05 5.50 -0.48
N GLY A 85 -0.71 5.95 -1.69
CA GLY A 85 0.10 7.16 -1.88
C GLY A 85 -0.54 8.45 -1.37
N PRO A 86 -1.81 8.79 -1.73
CA PRO A 86 -2.55 9.92 -1.17
C PRO A 86 -2.67 9.84 0.36
N TYR A 87 -3.04 8.70 0.89
CA TYR A 87 -3.12 8.49 2.34
C TYR A 87 -1.81 8.83 3.06
N LEU A 88 -0.66 8.37 2.54
CA LEU A 88 0.64 8.67 3.14
C LEU A 88 1.02 10.15 3.07
N ARG A 89 0.55 10.90 2.06
CA ARG A 89 0.77 12.35 2.02
C ARG A 89 0.01 13.08 3.12
N GLU A 90 -1.20 12.63 3.43
CA GLU A 90 -2.01 13.16 4.54
C GLU A 90 -1.42 12.77 5.89
N GLN A 91 -1.00 11.50 6.05
CA GLN A 91 -0.46 10.95 7.28
C GLN A 91 1.08 11.06 7.39
N ALA A 92 1.70 11.95 6.63
CA ALA A 92 3.15 12.02 6.51
C ALA A 92 3.91 12.31 7.83
N ALA A 93 3.24 12.85 8.85
CA ALA A 93 3.84 13.08 10.16
C ALA A 93 3.89 11.80 11.02
N ASP A 94 2.89 10.94 10.90
CA ASP A 94 2.59 9.91 11.90
C ASP A 94 2.72 8.48 11.37
N PHE A 95 2.76 8.27 10.04
CA PHE A 95 2.86 6.92 9.49
C PHE A 95 4.19 6.26 9.85
N PRO A 96 4.19 5.08 10.52
CA PRO A 96 5.38 4.57 11.22
C PRO A 96 6.25 3.63 10.37
N ALA A 97 5.97 3.45 9.08
CA ALA A 97 6.62 2.44 8.25
C ALA A 97 7.21 3.02 6.96
N LEU A 98 8.23 2.34 6.42
CA LEU A 98 8.58 2.48 5.01
C LEU A 98 7.42 1.98 4.14
N ALA A 99 7.22 2.61 2.97
CA ALA A 99 6.36 2.03 1.95
C ALA A 99 7.05 2.09 0.59
N VAL A 100 7.05 0.96 -0.12
CA VAL A 100 7.76 0.76 -1.39
C VAL A 100 6.72 0.65 -2.50
N PHE A 101 6.87 1.50 -3.52
CA PHE A 101 5.94 1.66 -4.63
C PHE A 101 6.66 1.35 -5.97
N PRO A 102 6.80 0.09 -6.36
CA PRO A 102 7.26 -0.24 -7.71
C PRO A 102 6.23 0.20 -8.75
N GLN A 103 6.65 0.39 -10.01
CA GLN A 103 5.75 0.71 -11.11
C GLN A 103 5.79 -0.39 -12.17
N ALA A 104 4.64 -0.99 -12.45
CA ALA A 104 4.46 -1.88 -13.58
C ALA A 104 4.39 -1.09 -14.89
N PRO A 105 5.01 -1.56 -16.00
CA PRO A 105 4.99 -0.86 -17.28
C PRO A 105 3.58 -0.79 -17.88
N GLY A 106 3.39 0.07 -18.89
CA GLY A 106 2.08 0.45 -19.42
C GLY A 106 1.15 -0.67 -19.90
N ARG A 107 1.68 -1.86 -20.21
CA ARG A 107 0.89 -3.05 -20.57
C ARG A 107 1.18 -4.25 -19.66
N GLY A 108 1.90 -4.03 -18.55
CA GLY A 108 2.29 -5.10 -17.63
C GLY A 108 1.23 -5.37 -16.56
N GLU A 109 1.14 -6.62 -16.15
CA GLU A 109 0.43 -7.06 -14.96
C GLU A 109 1.44 -7.32 -13.82
N TRP A 110 0.96 -7.51 -12.59
CA TRP A 110 1.80 -7.95 -11.47
C TRP A 110 2.04 -9.47 -11.57
N SER A 111 2.95 -9.83 -12.49
CA SER A 111 3.35 -11.20 -12.77
C SER A 111 4.79 -11.25 -13.29
N GLY A 112 5.40 -12.41 -13.32
CA GLY A 112 6.70 -12.65 -13.94
C GLY A 112 7.77 -11.62 -13.53
N ARG A 113 8.33 -10.88 -14.53
CA ARG A 113 9.37 -9.88 -14.28
C ARG A 113 8.91 -8.74 -13.37
N ASN A 114 7.66 -8.31 -13.45
CA ASN A 114 7.16 -7.19 -12.63
C ASN A 114 7.12 -7.55 -11.14
N ASN A 115 6.80 -8.80 -10.81
CA ASN A 115 6.91 -9.32 -9.44
C ASN A 115 8.36 -9.31 -8.97
N ARG A 116 9.33 -9.74 -9.83
CA ARG A 116 10.76 -9.68 -9.47
C ARG A 116 11.24 -8.24 -9.25
N VAL A 117 10.75 -7.28 -10.04
CA VAL A 117 11.04 -5.84 -9.83
C VAL A 117 10.47 -5.37 -8.49
N ALA A 118 9.23 -5.71 -8.17
CA ALA A 118 8.60 -5.33 -6.90
C ALA A 118 9.38 -5.90 -5.70
N LEU A 119 9.76 -7.17 -5.76
CA LEU A 119 10.55 -7.83 -4.72
C LEU A 119 11.96 -7.25 -4.61
N ALA A 120 12.63 -6.97 -5.72
CA ALA A 120 13.95 -6.35 -5.72
C ALA A 120 13.92 -4.93 -5.15
N ALA A 121 12.87 -4.15 -5.44
CA ALA A 121 12.67 -2.82 -4.86
C ALA A 121 12.46 -2.90 -3.33
N LEU A 122 11.68 -3.88 -2.88
CA LEU A 122 11.48 -4.15 -1.45
C LEU A 122 12.79 -4.51 -0.76
N ASP A 123 13.58 -5.44 -1.33
CA ASP A 123 14.87 -5.88 -0.79
C ASP A 123 15.88 -4.73 -0.72
N ALA A 124 15.94 -3.89 -1.76
CA ALA A 124 16.79 -2.72 -1.80
C ALA A 124 16.40 -1.70 -0.71
N ALA A 125 15.11 -1.45 -0.51
CA ALA A 125 14.64 -0.54 0.53
C ALA A 125 14.93 -1.11 1.95
N ILE A 126 14.74 -2.42 2.17
CA ILE A 126 15.10 -3.05 3.44
C ILE A 126 16.58 -2.87 3.74
N ALA A 127 17.44 -3.11 2.76
CA ALA A 127 18.90 -2.99 2.91
C ALA A 127 19.34 -1.53 3.13
N GLU A 128 18.76 -0.56 2.38
CA GLU A 128 19.12 0.86 2.46
C GLU A 128 18.71 1.48 3.81
N PHE A 129 17.52 1.16 4.29
CA PHE A 129 16.94 1.82 5.48
C PHE A 129 17.01 0.98 6.76
N GLY A 130 17.55 -0.23 6.71
CA GLY A 130 17.65 -1.12 7.87
C GLY A 130 16.29 -1.55 8.43
N ALA A 131 15.32 -1.83 7.54
CA ALA A 131 14.00 -2.28 7.97
C ALA A 131 14.04 -3.69 8.60
N ASP A 132 13.09 -3.97 9.50
CA ASP A 132 12.95 -5.27 10.16
C ASP A 132 12.48 -6.33 9.15
N PRO A 133 13.31 -7.34 8.82
CA PRO A 133 12.91 -8.37 7.87
C PRO A 133 11.76 -9.26 8.37
N ALA A 134 11.43 -9.24 9.65
CA ALA A 134 10.29 -9.94 10.22
C ALA A 134 8.99 -9.12 10.16
N ARG A 135 9.06 -7.85 9.75
CA ARG A 135 7.92 -6.92 9.66
C ARG A 135 7.73 -6.40 8.23
N GLN A 136 7.71 -7.32 7.27
CA GLN A 136 7.39 -7.06 5.88
C GLN A 136 5.91 -7.29 5.63
N TYR A 137 5.24 -6.33 5.03
CA TYR A 137 3.80 -6.38 4.73
C TYR A 137 3.55 -6.17 3.25
N LEU A 138 2.50 -6.78 2.74
CA LEU A 138 2.12 -6.70 1.33
C LEU A 138 0.68 -6.20 1.21
N THR A 139 0.46 -5.20 0.38
CA THR A 139 -0.87 -4.73 0.03
C THR A 139 -0.91 -4.27 -1.43
N GLY A 140 -2.09 -4.24 -2.00
CA GLY A 140 -2.29 -3.75 -3.36
C GLY A 140 -3.75 -3.64 -3.70
N MET A 141 -4.08 -2.76 -4.63
CA MET A 141 -5.45 -2.48 -5.04
C MET A 141 -5.73 -2.95 -6.47
N SER A 142 -6.94 -3.46 -6.75
CA SER A 142 -7.37 -3.85 -8.09
C SER A 142 -6.37 -4.82 -8.74
N MET A 143 -5.73 -4.47 -9.85
CA MET A 143 -4.61 -5.23 -10.43
C MET A 143 -3.54 -5.57 -9.38
N GLY A 144 -3.25 -4.67 -8.44
CA GLY A 144 -2.34 -4.89 -7.32
C GLY A 144 -2.87 -5.87 -6.28
N GLY A 145 -4.18 -6.01 -6.15
CA GLY A 145 -4.82 -7.06 -5.36
C GLY A 145 -4.52 -8.45 -5.91
N TYR A 146 -4.66 -8.65 -7.24
CA TYR A 146 -4.19 -9.85 -7.93
C TYR A 146 -2.69 -10.07 -7.74
N GLY A 147 -1.90 -9.01 -7.89
CA GLY A 147 -0.46 -9.03 -7.67
C GLY A 147 -0.07 -9.45 -6.25
N SER A 148 -0.87 -9.07 -5.27
CA SER A 148 -0.64 -9.46 -3.87
C SER A 148 -0.77 -10.98 -3.70
N TRP A 149 -1.76 -11.61 -4.34
CA TRP A 149 -1.86 -13.06 -4.35
C TRP A 149 -0.69 -13.73 -5.09
N ASN A 150 -0.34 -13.20 -6.28
CA ASN A 150 0.78 -13.71 -7.07
C ASN A 150 2.09 -13.69 -6.27
N ILE A 151 2.44 -12.55 -5.68
CA ILE A 151 3.69 -12.40 -4.90
C ILE A 151 3.66 -13.23 -3.62
N ALA A 152 2.52 -13.31 -2.92
CA ALA A 152 2.41 -14.11 -1.72
C ALA A 152 2.61 -15.60 -1.99
N LEU A 153 2.10 -16.10 -3.11
CA LEU A 153 2.25 -17.49 -3.54
C LEU A 153 3.65 -17.80 -4.09
N ASP A 154 4.34 -16.83 -4.70
CA ASP A 154 5.74 -16.94 -5.10
C ASP A 154 6.69 -16.96 -3.89
N GLN A 155 6.30 -16.32 -2.79
CA GLN A 155 7.12 -16.12 -1.60
C GLN A 155 6.38 -16.52 -0.30
N PRO A 156 5.97 -17.80 -0.16
CA PRO A 156 5.21 -18.25 1.01
C PRO A 156 5.98 -17.97 2.30
N GLY A 157 5.29 -17.38 3.28
CA GLY A 157 5.87 -17.06 4.58
C GLY A 157 6.83 -15.85 4.60
N ARG A 158 6.96 -15.11 3.49
CA ARG A 158 7.77 -13.89 3.45
C ARG A 158 7.13 -12.73 4.19
N PHE A 159 5.83 -12.54 4.06
CA PHE A 159 5.10 -11.40 4.61
C PHE A 159 4.47 -11.73 5.96
N ALA A 160 4.60 -10.81 6.92
CA ALA A 160 3.97 -10.93 8.23
C ALA A 160 2.45 -10.78 8.15
N ALA A 161 1.96 -9.96 7.21
CA ALA A 161 0.55 -9.85 6.85
C ALA A 161 0.37 -9.42 5.40
N ILE A 162 -0.80 -9.74 4.84
CA ILE A 162 -1.20 -9.41 3.46
C ILE A 162 -2.57 -8.75 3.49
N VAL A 163 -2.72 -7.62 2.78
CA VAL A 163 -3.99 -6.90 2.64
C VAL A 163 -4.28 -6.67 1.15
N PRO A 164 -4.91 -7.61 0.45
CA PRO A 164 -5.39 -7.40 -0.91
C PRO A 164 -6.70 -6.59 -0.88
N VAL A 165 -6.83 -5.62 -1.78
CA VAL A 165 -8.00 -4.73 -1.86
C VAL A 165 -8.60 -4.80 -3.26
N CYS A 166 -9.91 -5.08 -3.36
CA CYS A 166 -10.69 -5.21 -4.61
C CYS A 166 -9.95 -5.99 -5.71
N GLY A 167 -9.25 -7.05 -5.31
CA GLY A 167 -8.61 -7.99 -6.21
C GLY A 167 -9.54 -9.15 -6.59
N ALA A 168 -8.99 -10.18 -7.21
CA ALA A 168 -9.66 -11.45 -7.44
C ALA A 168 -8.63 -12.55 -7.74
N VAL A 169 -9.11 -13.74 -8.08
CA VAL A 169 -8.30 -14.90 -8.46
C VAL A 169 -8.37 -15.15 -9.96
N LEU A 170 -9.56 -15.10 -10.52
CA LEU A 170 -9.83 -15.34 -11.94
C LEU A 170 -9.89 -14.00 -12.71
N ALA A 171 -9.73 -14.09 -14.02
CA ALA A 171 -9.86 -12.91 -14.88
C ALA A 171 -11.26 -12.28 -14.72
N PRO A 172 -11.35 -10.95 -14.44
CA PRO A 172 -12.61 -10.33 -14.06
C PRO A 172 -13.63 -10.29 -15.22
N ARG A 173 -13.14 -10.23 -16.46
CA ARG A 173 -13.96 -10.22 -17.67
C ARG A 173 -13.16 -10.74 -18.86
N ALA A 174 -13.86 -11.14 -19.90
CA ALA A 174 -13.25 -11.56 -21.17
C ALA A 174 -12.35 -10.48 -21.82
N VAL A 175 -12.56 -9.21 -21.49
CA VAL A 175 -11.74 -8.09 -21.97
C VAL A 175 -10.37 -7.99 -21.32
N ARG A 176 -10.12 -8.73 -20.21
CA ARG A 176 -8.83 -8.76 -19.51
C ARG A 176 -8.42 -10.18 -19.13
N PRO A 177 -8.24 -11.08 -20.10
CA PRO A 177 -7.93 -12.48 -19.83
C PRO A 177 -6.55 -12.70 -19.23
N THR A 178 -5.66 -11.70 -19.26
CA THR A 178 -4.30 -11.78 -18.69
C THR A 178 -4.23 -11.40 -17.21
N LEU A 179 -5.32 -10.89 -16.63
CA LEU A 179 -5.36 -10.50 -15.23
C LEU A 179 -5.95 -11.62 -14.38
N PHE A 180 -5.11 -12.48 -13.86
CA PHE A 180 -5.47 -13.60 -12.98
C PHE A 180 -4.29 -13.99 -12.10
N VAL A 181 -4.52 -14.85 -11.12
CA VAL A 181 -3.45 -15.40 -10.26
C VAL A 181 -2.77 -16.58 -10.94
N GLU A 182 -1.57 -16.34 -11.49
CA GLU A 182 -0.84 -17.30 -12.34
C GLU A 182 -0.51 -18.60 -11.63
N GLN A 183 -0.12 -18.52 -10.35
CA GLN A 183 0.34 -19.70 -9.56
C GLN A 183 -0.73 -20.73 -9.31
N VAL A 184 -1.98 -20.42 -9.60
CA VAL A 184 -3.12 -21.35 -9.43
C VAL A 184 -3.96 -21.53 -10.70
N ALA A 185 -3.49 -21.02 -11.84
CA ALA A 185 -4.22 -21.07 -13.11
C ALA A 185 -4.52 -22.50 -13.62
N GLY A 186 -3.73 -23.49 -13.20
CA GLY A 186 -3.91 -24.90 -13.56
C GLY A 186 -4.61 -25.74 -12.50
N GLU A 187 -5.02 -25.14 -11.39
CA GLU A 187 -5.65 -25.87 -10.29
C GLU A 187 -7.14 -26.11 -10.56
N THR A 188 -7.64 -27.30 -10.17
CA THR A 188 -9.08 -27.61 -10.27
C THR A 188 -9.91 -26.68 -9.37
N ASP A 189 -9.38 -26.36 -8.20
CA ASP A 189 -9.95 -25.37 -7.27
C ASP A 189 -8.85 -24.37 -6.88
N PRO A 190 -8.75 -23.22 -7.57
CA PRO A 190 -7.72 -22.23 -7.30
C PRO A 190 -7.87 -21.58 -5.93
N TYR A 191 -9.09 -21.46 -5.40
CA TYR A 191 -9.36 -20.88 -4.09
C TYR A 191 -8.84 -21.79 -2.97
N ALA A 192 -9.14 -23.09 -3.04
CA ALA A 192 -8.62 -24.07 -2.09
C ALA A 192 -7.08 -24.16 -2.16
N ALA A 193 -6.49 -24.06 -3.34
CA ALA A 193 -5.05 -24.07 -3.53
C ALA A 193 -4.37 -22.85 -2.87
N ILE A 194 -4.90 -21.64 -3.03
CA ILE A 194 -4.44 -20.43 -2.36
C ILE A 194 -4.57 -20.59 -0.85
N ALA A 195 -5.75 -20.97 -0.38
CA ALA A 195 -6.04 -21.11 1.04
C ALA A 195 -5.08 -22.11 1.72
N GLN A 196 -4.80 -23.25 1.08
CA GLN A 196 -3.88 -24.25 1.61
C GLN A 196 -2.43 -23.74 1.67
N ARG A 197 -1.96 -23.05 0.62
CA ARG A 197 -0.57 -22.53 0.54
C ARG A 197 -0.32 -21.39 1.51
N LEU A 198 -1.33 -20.54 1.78
CA LEU A 198 -1.21 -19.34 2.60
C LEU A 198 -1.90 -19.45 3.97
N ARG A 199 -2.36 -20.63 4.39
CA ARG A 199 -3.15 -20.83 5.63
C ARG A 199 -2.47 -20.35 6.92
N GLN A 200 -1.16 -20.18 6.93
CA GLN A 200 -0.41 -19.69 8.09
C GLN A 200 -0.13 -18.17 8.05
N THR A 201 -0.43 -17.52 6.92
CA THR A 201 -0.19 -16.11 6.74
C THR A 201 -1.42 -15.31 7.21
N PRO A 202 -1.27 -14.32 8.09
CA PRO A 202 -2.35 -13.39 8.43
C PRO A 202 -2.78 -12.60 7.18
N ILE A 203 -4.09 -12.59 6.90
CA ILE A 203 -4.65 -11.97 5.69
C ILE A 203 -5.93 -11.20 6.06
N TRP A 204 -6.05 -9.98 5.56
CA TRP A 204 -7.31 -9.22 5.65
C TRP A 204 -7.70 -8.71 4.26
N ILE A 205 -8.74 -9.31 3.71
CA ILE A 205 -9.26 -9.01 2.37
C ILE A 205 -10.29 -7.88 2.48
N PHE A 206 -10.24 -6.92 1.56
CA PHE A 206 -11.20 -5.81 1.50
C PHE A 206 -11.80 -5.68 0.11
N HIS A 207 -13.13 -5.49 0.02
CA HIS A 207 -13.83 -5.33 -1.25
C HIS A 207 -15.06 -4.42 -1.12
N GLY A 208 -15.50 -3.83 -2.23
CA GLY A 208 -16.78 -3.15 -2.32
C GLY A 208 -17.88 -4.09 -2.77
N ALA A 209 -19.04 -4.12 -2.08
CA ALA A 209 -20.15 -5.02 -2.44
C ALA A 209 -20.78 -4.67 -3.82
N LEU A 210 -20.64 -3.41 -4.25
CA LEU A 210 -21.17 -2.89 -5.50
C LEU A 210 -20.08 -2.71 -6.58
N ASP A 211 -18.94 -3.41 -6.43
CA ASP A 211 -17.86 -3.37 -7.41
C ASP A 211 -18.29 -4.04 -8.73
N ASP A 212 -18.46 -3.21 -9.77
CA ASP A 212 -18.83 -3.63 -11.11
C ASP A 212 -17.65 -3.78 -12.08
N VAL A 213 -16.44 -3.46 -11.61
CA VAL A 213 -15.17 -3.62 -12.36
C VAL A 213 -14.52 -4.96 -12.07
N VAL A 214 -14.35 -5.28 -10.80
CA VAL A 214 -13.91 -6.59 -10.30
C VAL A 214 -14.96 -7.05 -9.28
N PRO A 215 -15.90 -7.92 -9.65
CA PRO A 215 -16.94 -8.38 -8.73
C PRO A 215 -16.36 -9.08 -7.49
N PRO A 216 -16.97 -8.93 -6.30
CA PRO A 216 -16.44 -9.45 -5.04
C PRO A 216 -16.56 -10.97 -4.87
N ASP A 217 -17.16 -11.67 -5.85
CA ASP A 217 -17.48 -13.11 -5.74
C ASP A 217 -16.24 -13.98 -5.51
N ASP A 218 -15.10 -13.63 -6.13
CA ASP A 218 -13.85 -14.36 -5.93
C ASP A 218 -13.32 -14.22 -4.50
N ASP A 219 -13.36 -13.01 -3.94
CA ASP A 219 -12.90 -12.76 -2.58
C ASP A 219 -13.82 -13.42 -1.54
N ARG A 220 -15.15 -13.47 -1.79
CA ARG A 220 -16.09 -14.24 -0.99
C ARG A 220 -15.77 -15.72 -0.99
N ARG A 221 -15.50 -16.32 -2.18
CA ARG A 221 -15.10 -17.73 -2.34
C ARG A 221 -13.77 -18.00 -1.65
N LEU A 222 -12.81 -17.10 -1.83
CA LEU A 222 -11.49 -17.23 -1.24
C LEU A 222 -11.55 -17.18 0.28
N HIS A 223 -12.32 -16.25 0.85
CA HIS A 223 -12.54 -16.21 2.30
C HIS A 223 -13.17 -17.51 2.83
N ALA A 224 -14.18 -18.05 2.13
CA ALA A 224 -14.78 -19.35 2.49
C ALA A 224 -13.76 -20.49 2.39
N ALA A 225 -12.90 -20.50 1.37
CA ALA A 225 -11.84 -21.49 1.22
C ALA A 225 -10.81 -21.41 2.36
N PHE A 226 -10.43 -20.22 2.81
CA PHE A 226 -9.57 -20.04 3.98
C PHE A 226 -10.21 -20.54 5.28
N GLN A 227 -11.51 -20.32 5.47
CA GLN A 227 -12.24 -20.87 6.61
C GLN A 227 -12.23 -22.40 6.59
N ASN A 228 -12.49 -23.01 5.42
CA ASN A 228 -12.46 -24.46 5.24
C ASN A 228 -11.06 -25.08 5.46
N ALA A 229 -10.00 -24.32 5.15
CA ALA A 229 -8.62 -24.70 5.38
C ALA A 229 -8.15 -24.50 6.84
N ASN A 230 -9.01 -24.02 7.74
CA ASN A 230 -8.69 -23.65 9.11
C ASN A 230 -7.49 -22.67 9.15
N ALA A 231 -7.50 -21.65 8.31
CA ALA A 231 -6.45 -20.66 8.24
C ALA A 231 -6.37 -19.84 9.55
N ARG A 232 -5.15 -19.44 9.93
CA ARG A 232 -4.84 -18.94 11.27
C ARG A 232 -5.53 -17.60 11.60
N ASP A 233 -5.44 -16.61 10.72
CA ASP A 233 -6.03 -15.27 10.91
C ASP A 233 -6.37 -14.70 9.53
N VAL A 234 -7.56 -15.04 9.04
CA VAL A 234 -8.05 -14.52 7.77
C VAL A 234 -9.36 -13.80 7.99
N ARG A 235 -9.38 -12.54 7.58
CA ARG A 235 -10.50 -11.62 7.73
C ARG A 235 -11.00 -11.17 6.35
N TYR A 236 -12.26 -10.85 6.28
CA TYR A 236 -12.90 -10.26 5.12
C TYR A 236 -13.79 -9.10 5.53
N THR A 237 -13.58 -7.96 4.92
CA THR A 237 -14.47 -6.80 5.05
C THR A 237 -15.02 -6.45 3.67
N GLU A 238 -16.33 -6.46 3.56
CA GLU A 238 -17.06 -6.03 2.37
C GLU A 238 -17.82 -4.76 2.72
N TYR A 239 -17.49 -3.67 2.02
CA TYR A 239 -18.18 -2.39 2.21
C TYR A 239 -19.53 -2.42 1.51
N PRO A 240 -20.67 -2.36 2.22
CA PRO A 240 -22.01 -2.60 1.63
C PRO A 240 -22.37 -1.65 0.48
N GLU A 241 -21.92 -0.39 0.55
CA GLU A 241 -22.14 0.64 -0.47
C GLU A 241 -20.87 0.94 -1.28
N GLY A 242 -19.80 0.17 -1.06
CA GLY A 242 -18.51 0.33 -1.73
C GLY A 242 -18.57 -0.14 -3.17
N ASN A 243 -18.05 0.67 -4.08
CA ASN A 243 -17.78 0.32 -5.47
C ASN A 243 -16.33 -0.18 -5.65
N HIS A 244 -15.78 -0.10 -6.87
CA HIS A 244 -14.40 -0.52 -7.13
C HIS A 244 -13.35 0.25 -6.31
N ASN A 245 -13.62 1.51 -5.93
CA ASN A 245 -12.75 2.28 -5.02
C ASN A 245 -12.99 1.87 -3.55
N ALA A 246 -12.67 0.64 -3.20
CA ALA A 246 -12.64 0.18 -1.81
C ALA A 246 -11.35 0.62 -1.08
N TRP A 247 -10.28 0.99 -1.81
CA TRP A 247 -8.96 1.27 -1.24
C TRP A 247 -8.89 2.55 -0.40
N ASP A 248 -9.65 3.60 -0.73
CA ASP A 248 -9.65 4.83 0.06
C ASP A 248 -10.17 4.55 1.48
N ALA A 249 -11.29 3.84 1.60
CA ALA A 249 -11.85 3.43 2.88
C ALA A 249 -10.91 2.47 3.63
N THR A 250 -10.30 1.52 2.92
CA THR A 250 -9.38 0.53 3.51
C THR A 250 -8.14 1.19 4.10
N TYR A 251 -7.46 2.07 3.34
CA TYR A 251 -6.24 2.71 3.84
C TYR A 251 -6.53 3.81 4.88
N ALA A 252 -7.74 4.37 4.90
CA ALA A 252 -8.19 5.28 5.96
C ALA A 252 -8.60 4.56 7.26
N ASP A 253 -8.76 3.24 7.25
CA ASP A 253 -9.16 2.47 8.43
C ASP A 253 -7.98 2.26 9.40
N PRO A 254 -7.98 2.89 10.59
CA PRO A 254 -6.91 2.71 11.56
C PRO A 254 -6.84 1.28 12.10
N ALA A 255 -7.96 0.56 12.16
CA ALA A 255 -8.00 -0.82 12.66
C ALA A 255 -7.24 -1.77 11.72
N MET A 256 -7.25 -1.51 10.40
CA MET A 256 -6.47 -2.27 9.44
C MET A 256 -4.97 -2.11 9.69
N TRP A 257 -4.50 -0.88 9.92
CA TRP A 257 -3.08 -0.62 10.19
C TRP A 257 -2.63 -1.16 11.54
N GLU A 258 -3.45 -1.01 12.58
CA GLU A 258 -3.17 -1.57 13.91
C GLU A 258 -3.04 -3.10 13.82
N TRP A 259 -3.97 -3.77 13.17
CA TRP A 259 -3.92 -5.21 12.96
C TRP A 259 -2.69 -5.62 12.14
N MET A 260 -2.40 -4.93 11.03
CA MET A 260 -1.28 -5.25 10.16
C MET A 260 0.05 -5.15 10.91
N PHE A 261 0.29 -4.04 11.60
CA PHE A 261 1.55 -3.80 12.31
C PHE A 261 1.72 -4.62 13.60
N ALA A 262 0.65 -5.23 14.12
CA ALA A 262 0.72 -6.20 15.20
C ALA A 262 1.28 -7.56 14.73
N GLN A 263 1.25 -7.86 13.43
CA GLN A 263 1.75 -9.12 12.89
C GLN A 263 3.28 -9.09 12.77
N LYS A 264 3.91 -10.22 13.11
CA LYS A 264 5.35 -10.43 12.99
C LYS A 264 5.63 -11.89 12.65
N ARG A 265 6.63 -12.13 11.79
CA ARG A 265 7.11 -13.48 11.47
C ARG A 265 7.96 -14.06 12.58
#